data_8517e3021f253c4eaa61e4f00268d68d
#
_entry.id   8517e3021f253c4eaa61e4f00268d68d
#
_cell.length_a   1.000
_cell.length_b   1.000
_cell.length_c   1.000
_cell.angle_alpha   90.00
_cell.angle_beta   90.00
_cell.angle_gamma   90.00
#
_symmetry.space_group_name_H-M   'P 1'
#
loop_
_entity.id
_entity.type
_entity.pdbx_description
1 polymer ?
#
loop_
_entity_poly.entity_id
_entity_poly.type
_entity_poly.pdbx_seq_one_letter_code
_entity_poly.pdbx_strand_id
1 'polypeptide(L)'
;MELHDEPLAFLKYDVNNADMIIIDLFIQILINEGKDPNIYKDVNELYSNMRSDSTLKDKTIILVHHLNKLGEINGSVSIGGASDTRMILSMPEKRKSPERTLSIYGKNVEQKDIPISFDFSSRKMSLSESGSDKPIDYELAYIIEQVVARGEVSGSCQEVSAILKLSRFGRNPNSLKKYLNANIETLNQNEIELSSERSSKERIIRLIHAKK
;
A
#
# COMPACT_ATOMS: atom_id res chain seq x y z
N MET A 1 9.30 -28.48 -30.76
CA MET A 1 10.53 -28.27 -29.99
C MET A 1 10.06 -28.14 -28.55
N GLU A 2 10.20 -29.22 -27.80
CA GLU A 2 9.70 -29.29 -26.43
C GLU A 2 10.57 -28.42 -25.53
N LEU A 3 9.94 -27.40 -24.97
CA LEU A 3 10.58 -26.39 -24.10
C LEU A 3 10.65 -26.85 -22.63
N HIS A 4 10.53 -28.17 -22.37
CA HIS A 4 10.20 -28.67 -21.04
C HIS A 4 11.39 -29.13 -20.16
N ASP A 5 12.62 -29.14 -20.66
CA ASP A 5 13.72 -29.76 -19.90
C ASP A 5 14.76 -28.82 -19.29
N GLU A 6 14.66 -27.51 -19.50
CA GLU A 6 15.57 -26.56 -18.86
C GLU A 6 14.81 -25.56 -18.00
N PRO A 7 14.95 -25.64 -16.66
CA PRO A 7 14.45 -24.59 -15.77
C PRO A 7 14.97 -23.22 -16.22
N LEU A 8 14.11 -22.22 -16.24
CA LEU A 8 14.46 -20.86 -16.64
C LEU A 8 14.79 -20.66 -18.12
N ALA A 9 14.27 -21.52 -19.02
CA ALA A 9 14.47 -21.41 -20.47
C ALA A 9 14.11 -20.01 -21.05
N PHE A 10 13.28 -19.23 -20.36
CA PHE A 10 12.94 -17.86 -20.73
C PHE A 10 14.09 -16.85 -20.52
N LEU A 11 15.11 -17.18 -19.71
CA LEU A 11 16.32 -16.37 -19.53
C LEU A 11 17.37 -16.63 -20.62
N LYS A 12 17.04 -17.36 -21.69
CA LYS A 12 17.95 -17.61 -22.82
C LYS A 12 18.34 -16.35 -23.63
N TYR A 13 17.76 -15.20 -23.30
CA TYR A 13 18.30 -13.93 -23.78
C TYR A 13 19.68 -13.69 -23.16
N ASP A 14 20.56 -13.01 -23.87
CA ASP A 14 21.94 -12.75 -23.46
C ASP A 14 21.98 -11.93 -22.16
N VAL A 15 21.75 -12.62 -21.04
CA VAL A 15 21.84 -12.05 -19.69
C VAL A 15 23.29 -11.92 -19.21
N ASN A 16 24.26 -12.47 -19.96
CA ASN A 16 25.66 -12.52 -19.55
C ASN A 16 26.25 -11.11 -19.36
N ASN A 17 25.83 -10.17 -20.20
CA ASN A 17 26.32 -8.79 -20.17
C ASN A 17 25.44 -7.84 -19.31
N ALA A 18 24.44 -8.35 -18.60
CA ALA A 18 23.58 -7.55 -17.76
C ALA A 18 24.01 -7.61 -16.29
N ASP A 19 24.12 -6.47 -15.63
CA ASP A 19 24.31 -6.37 -14.17
C ASP A 19 22.98 -6.47 -13.42
N MET A 20 21.88 -6.10 -14.10
CA MET A 20 20.53 -6.11 -13.55
C MET A 20 19.54 -6.74 -14.52
N ILE A 21 18.65 -7.57 -14.00
CA ILE A 21 17.58 -8.24 -14.74
C ILE A 21 16.26 -7.83 -14.10
N ILE A 22 15.34 -7.31 -14.90
CA ILE A 22 13.98 -6.96 -14.47
C ILE A 22 13.01 -7.95 -15.10
N ILE A 23 12.23 -8.63 -14.27
CA ILE A 23 11.25 -9.63 -14.68
C ILE A 23 9.84 -9.10 -14.39
N ASP A 24 9.11 -8.75 -15.44
CA ASP A 24 7.75 -8.23 -15.39
C ASP A 24 6.85 -9.09 -16.29
N LEU A 25 6.01 -9.95 -15.77
CA LEU A 25 5.62 -10.20 -14.37
C LEU A 25 6.18 -11.53 -13.84
N PHE A 26 6.58 -11.57 -12.57
CA PHE A 26 7.10 -12.79 -11.94
C PHE A 26 6.11 -13.96 -11.99
N ILE A 27 4.82 -13.70 -11.78
CA ILE A 27 3.78 -14.74 -11.85
C ILE A 27 3.75 -15.47 -13.20
N GLN A 28 4.10 -14.78 -14.30
CA GLN A 28 4.09 -15.38 -15.61
C GLN A 28 5.17 -16.45 -15.78
N ILE A 29 6.29 -16.29 -15.08
CA ILE A 29 7.34 -17.30 -15.07
C ILE A 29 6.84 -18.57 -14.37
N LEU A 30 6.23 -18.43 -13.18
CA LEU A 30 5.68 -19.58 -12.47
C LEU A 30 4.71 -20.35 -13.34
N ILE A 31 3.81 -19.65 -14.04
CA ILE A 31 2.83 -20.27 -14.93
C ILE A 31 3.53 -20.99 -16.11
N ASN A 32 4.51 -20.36 -16.72
CA ASN A 32 5.26 -20.93 -17.85
C ASN A 32 6.07 -22.18 -17.45
N GLU A 33 6.53 -22.23 -16.20
CA GLU A 33 7.21 -23.39 -15.60
C GLU A 33 6.22 -24.46 -15.09
N GLY A 34 4.91 -24.30 -15.35
CA GLY A 34 3.88 -25.22 -14.87
C GLY A 34 3.69 -25.22 -13.36
N LYS A 35 4.09 -24.14 -12.69
CA LYS A 35 4.03 -23.99 -11.22
C LYS A 35 2.86 -23.13 -10.80
N ASP A 36 2.27 -23.45 -9.63
CA ASP A 36 1.19 -22.67 -9.04
C ASP A 36 1.75 -21.57 -8.11
N PRO A 37 1.48 -20.29 -8.38
CA PRO A 37 1.95 -19.18 -7.54
C PRO A 37 1.40 -19.20 -6.12
N ASN A 38 0.35 -19.97 -5.84
CA ASN A 38 -0.22 -20.10 -4.50
C ASN A 38 0.43 -21.24 -3.68
N ILE A 39 1.18 -22.11 -4.33
CA ILE A 39 1.84 -23.24 -3.68
C ILE A 39 3.23 -22.84 -3.22
N TYR A 40 3.46 -22.91 -1.90
CA TYR A 40 4.74 -22.56 -1.27
C TYR A 40 5.93 -23.30 -1.89
N LYS A 41 5.78 -24.61 -2.14
CA LYS A 41 6.82 -25.47 -2.71
C LYS A 41 7.23 -25.00 -4.11
N ASP A 42 6.27 -24.71 -4.96
CA ASP A 42 6.49 -24.33 -6.36
C ASP A 42 7.26 -23.02 -6.46
N VAL A 43 6.86 -22.04 -5.65
CA VAL A 43 7.53 -20.74 -5.58
C VAL A 43 8.96 -20.89 -5.06
N ASN A 44 9.17 -21.66 -4.00
CA ASN A 44 10.52 -21.87 -3.46
C ASN A 44 11.44 -22.64 -4.39
N GLU A 45 10.92 -23.59 -5.14
CA GLU A 45 11.67 -24.32 -6.13
C GLU A 45 12.18 -23.37 -7.23
N LEU A 46 11.32 -22.48 -7.75
CA LEU A 46 11.74 -21.47 -8.72
C LEU A 46 12.84 -20.56 -8.15
N TYR A 47 12.69 -20.06 -6.93
CA TYR A 47 13.74 -19.26 -6.29
C TYR A 47 15.04 -20.02 -6.09
N SER A 48 14.97 -21.31 -5.75
CA SER A 48 16.14 -22.17 -5.61
C SER A 48 16.85 -22.32 -6.96
N ASN A 49 16.12 -22.56 -8.03
CA ASN A 49 16.66 -22.65 -9.39
C ASN A 49 17.34 -21.32 -9.79
N MET A 50 16.68 -20.18 -9.55
CA MET A 50 17.27 -18.86 -9.83
C MET A 50 18.58 -18.61 -9.08
N ARG A 51 18.66 -19.04 -7.80
CA ARG A 51 19.87 -18.87 -6.98
C ARG A 51 21.01 -19.83 -7.34
N SER A 52 20.67 -21.00 -7.85
CA SER A 52 21.67 -22.01 -8.26
C SER A 52 22.17 -21.79 -9.68
N ASP A 53 21.49 -20.98 -10.48
CA ASP A 53 21.91 -20.67 -11.84
C ASP A 53 23.15 -19.78 -11.84
N SER A 54 24.24 -20.31 -12.41
CA SER A 54 25.54 -19.62 -12.44
C SER A 54 25.51 -18.32 -13.24
N THR A 55 24.59 -18.18 -14.20
CA THR A 55 24.45 -16.97 -15.01
C THR A 55 23.78 -15.82 -14.26
N LEU A 56 23.06 -16.14 -13.17
CA LEU A 56 22.32 -15.19 -12.34
C LEU A 56 23.04 -14.82 -11.03
N LYS A 57 24.08 -15.56 -10.64
CA LYS A 57 24.69 -15.54 -9.32
C LYS A 57 25.14 -14.15 -8.84
N ASP A 58 25.69 -13.36 -9.73
CA ASP A 58 26.28 -12.05 -9.39
C ASP A 58 25.42 -10.87 -9.92
N LYS A 59 24.16 -11.13 -10.22
CA LYS A 59 23.25 -10.14 -10.81
C LYS A 59 22.20 -9.66 -9.83
N THR A 60 21.80 -8.42 -9.99
CA THR A 60 20.61 -7.89 -9.30
C THR A 60 19.37 -8.32 -10.07
N ILE A 61 18.45 -9.01 -9.40
CA ILE A 61 17.18 -9.46 -9.99
C ILE A 61 16.02 -8.68 -9.36
N ILE A 62 15.28 -7.96 -10.18
CA ILE A 62 14.06 -7.26 -9.78
C ILE A 62 12.86 -8.05 -10.30
N LEU A 63 12.03 -8.55 -9.39
CA LEU A 63 10.80 -9.27 -9.71
C LEU A 63 9.61 -8.33 -9.53
N VAL A 64 8.93 -8.01 -10.63
CA VAL A 64 7.69 -7.23 -10.58
C VAL A 64 6.52 -8.16 -10.35
N HIS A 65 5.67 -7.82 -9.38
CA HIS A 65 4.53 -8.65 -9.01
C HIS A 65 3.33 -7.79 -8.58
N HIS A 66 2.12 -8.32 -8.74
CA HIS A 66 0.90 -7.61 -8.37
C HIS A 66 0.56 -7.82 -6.89
N LEU A 67 -0.07 -6.80 -6.32
CA LEU A 67 -0.75 -6.90 -5.03
C LEU A 67 -2.19 -7.41 -5.23
N ASN A 68 -2.69 -8.10 -4.22
CA ASN A 68 -4.11 -8.46 -4.14
C ASN A 68 -4.97 -7.23 -3.75
N LYS A 69 -6.29 -7.40 -3.68
CA LYS A 69 -7.22 -6.31 -3.32
C LYS A 69 -7.04 -5.78 -1.89
N LEU A 70 -6.33 -6.51 -1.04
CA LEU A 70 -6.01 -6.11 0.35
C LEU A 70 -4.69 -5.35 0.44
N GLY A 71 -3.96 -5.17 -0.68
CA GLY A 71 -2.64 -4.53 -0.71
C GLY A 71 -1.49 -5.46 -0.31
N GLU A 72 -1.72 -6.77 -0.25
CA GLU A 72 -0.70 -7.77 0.04
C GLU A 72 -0.17 -8.40 -1.26
N ILE A 73 0.99 -9.03 -1.21
CA ILE A 73 1.53 -9.77 -2.36
C ILE A 73 0.56 -10.88 -2.75
N ASN A 74 0.17 -10.90 -4.02
CA ASN A 74 -0.75 -11.92 -4.53
C ASN A 74 -0.03 -13.27 -4.65
N GLY A 75 -0.61 -14.32 -4.07
CA GLY A 75 -0.05 -15.68 -4.09
C GLY A 75 0.58 -16.12 -2.77
N SER A 76 1.53 -17.03 -2.84
CA SER A 76 2.18 -17.60 -1.66
C SER A 76 3.01 -16.56 -0.89
N VAL A 77 2.98 -16.65 0.44
CA VAL A 77 3.83 -15.84 1.35
C VAL A 77 5.33 -15.97 1.06
N SER A 78 5.75 -17.07 0.42
CA SER A 78 7.14 -17.28 0.02
C SER A 78 7.61 -16.29 -1.05
N ILE A 79 6.71 -15.72 -1.86
CA ILE A 79 7.07 -14.72 -2.87
C ILE A 79 7.76 -13.53 -2.20
N GLY A 80 7.19 -13.00 -1.12
CA GLY A 80 7.83 -11.93 -0.36
C GLY A 80 8.95 -12.42 0.57
N GLY A 81 8.83 -13.63 1.13
CA GLY A 81 9.78 -14.16 2.11
C GLY A 81 11.16 -14.49 1.55
N ALA A 82 11.24 -14.84 0.26
CA ALA A 82 12.48 -15.22 -0.40
C ALA A 82 13.29 -14.03 -0.93
N SER A 83 12.71 -12.83 -1.01
CA SER A 83 13.40 -11.62 -1.48
C SER A 83 14.23 -10.97 -0.36
N ASP A 84 15.36 -10.36 -0.73
CA ASP A 84 16.21 -9.63 0.21
C ASP A 84 15.62 -8.25 0.53
N THR A 85 15.02 -7.60 -0.47
CA THR A 85 14.33 -6.33 -0.34
C THR A 85 12.99 -6.38 -1.06
N ARG A 86 11.97 -5.79 -0.45
CA ARG A 86 10.64 -5.62 -1.02
C ARG A 86 10.32 -4.14 -1.13
N MET A 87 9.80 -3.75 -2.28
CA MET A 87 9.31 -2.41 -2.52
C MET A 87 7.84 -2.49 -2.91
N ILE A 88 6.97 -1.91 -2.12
CA ILE A 88 5.51 -1.93 -2.34
C ILE A 88 5.06 -0.53 -2.70
N LEU A 89 4.62 -0.35 -3.95
CA LEU A 89 3.99 0.88 -4.40
C LEU A 89 2.48 0.77 -4.19
N SER A 90 1.99 1.44 -3.16
CA SER A 90 0.56 1.47 -2.85
C SER A 90 -0.11 2.72 -3.38
N MET A 91 -1.39 2.56 -3.74
CA MET A 91 -2.27 3.65 -4.16
C MET A 91 -3.33 3.86 -3.10
N PRO A 92 -3.76 5.12 -2.83
CA PRO A 92 -4.94 5.36 -2.01
C PRO A 92 -6.19 4.78 -2.68
N GLU A 93 -7.23 4.49 -1.88
CA GLU A 93 -8.50 3.94 -2.38
C GLU A 93 -9.13 4.78 -3.50
N LYS A 94 -8.92 6.09 -3.49
CA LYS A 94 -9.31 6.99 -4.57
C LYS A 94 -8.35 6.85 -5.75
N ARG A 95 -8.68 6.02 -6.73
CA ARG A 95 -7.87 5.73 -7.94
C ARG A 95 -7.39 6.96 -8.72
N LYS A 96 -7.94 8.14 -8.48
CA LYS A 96 -7.57 9.41 -9.14
C LYS A 96 -6.62 10.28 -8.31
N SER A 97 -6.24 9.85 -7.11
CA SER A 97 -5.25 10.61 -6.34
C SER A 97 -3.88 10.54 -7.02
N PRO A 98 -3.14 11.64 -7.11
CA PRO A 98 -1.75 11.63 -7.55
C PRO A 98 -0.82 10.98 -6.52
N GLU A 99 -1.24 10.94 -5.26
CA GLU A 99 -0.42 10.45 -4.17
C GLU A 99 -0.20 8.94 -4.21
N ARG A 100 1.00 8.51 -3.88
CA ARG A 100 1.45 7.12 -3.78
C ARG A 100 2.34 6.98 -2.56
N THR A 101 2.45 5.78 -2.05
CA THR A 101 3.45 5.46 -1.01
C THR A 101 4.32 4.32 -1.51
N LEU A 102 5.62 4.53 -1.50
CA LEU A 102 6.61 3.48 -1.72
C LEU A 102 7.11 2.99 -0.37
N SER A 103 6.66 1.81 0.04
CA SER A 103 7.12 1.16 1.26
C SER A 103 8.28 0.22 0.95
N ILE A 104 9.38 0.35 1.68
CA ILE A 104 10.60 -0.45 1.52
C ILE A 104 10.80 -1.30 2.76
N TYR A 105 10.99 -2.61 2.55
CA TYR A 105 11.25 -3.61 3.60
C TYR A 105 12.39 -4.51 3.16
N GLY A 106 13.26 -4.92 4.07
CA GLY A 106 14.32 -5.86 3.74
C GLY A 106 15.18 -6.24 4.92
N LYS A 107 16.04 -7.24 4.70
CA LYS A 107 16.96 -7.74 5.75
C LYS A 107 18.05 -6.75 6.08
N ASN A 108 18.52 -5.99 5.07
CA ASN A 108 19.67 -5.09 5.16
C ASN A 108 19.33 -3.65 4.82
N VAL A 109 18.03 -3.28 4.82
CA VAL A 109 17.55 -1.94 4.56
C VAL A 109 16.68 -1.46 5.71
N GLU A 110 16.80 -0.19 6.05
CA GLU A 110 15.88 0.45 6.98
C GLU A 110 14.47 0.44 6.40
N GLN A 111 13.51 0.01 7.20
CA GLN A 111 12.12 0.08 6.79
C GLN A 111 11.70 1.54 6.65
N LYS A 112 11.17 1.91 5.47
CA LYS A 112 10.84 3.28 5.16
C LYS A 112 9.62 3.38 4.26
N ASP A 113 8.76 4.33 4.57
CA ASP A 113 7.65 4.76 3.71
C ASP A 113 8.01 6.10 3.06
N ILE A 114 8.03 6.11 1.73
CA ILE A 114 8.41 7.28 0.94
C ILE A 114 7.15 7.79 0.23
N PRO A 115 6.68 8.99 0.56
CA PRO A 115 5.56 9.61 -0.17
C PRO A 115 6.01 10.02 -1.57
N ILE A 116 5.24 9.62 -2.57
CA ILE A 116 5.48 9.90 -3.99
C ILE A 116 4.25 10.57 -4.57
N SER A 117 4.45 11.61 -5.36
CA SER A 117 3.42 12.21 -6.20
C SER A 117 3.57 11.74 -7.65
N PHE A 118 2.46 11.35 -8.27
CA PHE A 118 2.38 10.92 -9.67
C PHE A 118 1.64 11.96 -10.50
N ASP A 119 2.34 12.61 -11.41
CA ASP A 119 1.73 13.50 -12.40
C ASP A 119 1.16 12.69 -13.56
N PHE A 120 -0.17 12.67 -13.68
CA PHE A 120 -0.88 11.95 -14.74
C PHE A 120 -0.64 12.53 -16.14
N SER A 121 -0.31 13.82 -16.26
CA SER A 121 -0.10 14.47 -17.54
C SER A 121 1.27 14.17 -18.13
N SER A 122 2.30 14.28 -17.33
CA SER A 122 3.68 13.98 -17.72
C SER A 122 4.09 12.53 -17.49
N ARG A 123 3.27 11.74 -16.77
CA ARG A 123 3.55 10.36 -16.34
C ARG A 123 4.84 10.24 -15.51
N LYS A 124 5.20 11.29 -14.78
CA LYS A 124 6.39 11.32 -13.92
C LYS A 124 6.02 11.09 -12.47
N MET A 125 6.93 10.45 -11.76
CA MET A 125 6.91 10.35 -10.30
C MET A 125 7.96 11.30 -9.72
N SER A 126 7.61 11.95 -8.62
CA SER A 126 8.51 12.79 -7.83
C SER A 126 8.30 12.49 -6.34
N LEU A 127 9.30 12.80 -5.53
CA LEU A 127 9.09 12.79 -4.09
C LEU A 127 8.03 13.85 -3.76
N SER A 128 7.08 13.47 -2.91
CA SER A 128 6.09 14.43 -2.42
C SER A 128 6.80 15.33 -1.40
N GLU A 129 6.69 16.66 -1.58
CA GLU A 129 7.25 17.65 -0.66
C GLU A 129 6.51 17.71 0.69
N SER A 130 5.40 17.01 0.82
CA SER A 130 4.67 16.85 2.07
C SER A 130 5.50 16.01 3.06
N GLY A 131 6.47 16.69 3.68
CA GLY A 131 7.36 16.12 4.66
C GLY A 131 6.69 15.82 5.99
N SER A 132 5.79 14.85 6.01
CA SER A 132 5.39 14.19 7.25
C SER A 132 5.87 12.75 7.19
N ASP A 133 6.74 12.36 8.09
CA ASP A 133 7.21 10.98 8.31
C ASP A 133 6.07 10.00 8.71
N LYS A 134 4.83 10.43 8.65
CA LYS A 134 3.65 9.61 8.92
C LYS A 134 2.96 9.27 7.60
N PRO A 135 2.57 8.00 7.39
CA PRO A 135 1.74 7.62 6.26
C PRO A 135 0.50 8.52 6.22
N ILE A 136 0.20 9.08 5.05
CA ILE A 136 -0.96 9.95 4.88
C ILE A 136 -2.20 9.13 5.17
N ASP A 137 -2.86 9.44 6.27
CA ASP A 137 -4.17 8.87 6.57
C ASP A 137 -5.22 9.59 5.71
N TYR A 138 -5.48 9.02 4.53
CA TYR A 138 -6.42 9.58 3.55
C TYR A 138 -7.83 9.71 4.10
N GLU A 139 -8.24 8.85 5.03
CA GLU A 139 -9.55 8.94 5.65
C GLU A 139 -9.61 10.14 6.60
N LEU A 140 -8.52 10.37 7.34
CA LEU A 140 -8.39 11.56 8.16
C LEU A 140 -8.36 12.84 7.31
N ALA A 141 -7.57 12.87 6.23
CA ALA A 141 -7.53 13.99 5.30
C ALA A 141 -8.90 14.29 4.70
N TYR A 142 -9.64 13.25 4.30
CA TYR A 142 -11.01 13.40 3.80
C TYR A 142 -11.97 13.94 4.88
N ILE A 143 -11.89 13.42 6.11
CA ILE A 143 -12.68 13.93 7.24
C ILE A 143 -12.41 15.41 7.46
N ILE A 144 -11.12 15.81 7.51
CA ILE A 144 -10.70 17.20 7.66
C ILE A 144 -11.31 18.07 6.57
N GLU A 145 -11.14 17.70 5.30
CA GLU A 145 -11.72 18.43 4.15
C GLU A 145 -13.23 18.61 4.27
N GLN A 146 -13.96 17.56 4.66
CA GLN A 146 -15.42 17.61 4.80
C GLN A 146 -15.86 18.48 5.99
N VAL A 147 -15.12 18.46 7.10
CA VAL A 147 -15.42 19.30 8.26
C VAL A 147 -15.11 20.77 7.95
N VAL A 148 -13.98 21.07 7.34
CA VAL A 148 -13.63 22.43 6.90
C VAL A 148 -14.69 22.98 5.92
N ALA A 149 -15.13 22.20 4.96
CA ALA A 149 -16.13 22.62 3.99
C ALA A 149 -17.51 22.88 4.60
N ARG A 150 -17.88 22.19 5.68
CA ARG A 150 -19.20 22.30 6.34
C ARG A 150 -19.19 23.24 7.55
N GLY A 151 -18.01 23.53 8.10
CA GLY A 151 -17.82 24.26 9.37
C GLY A 151 -18.06 23.41 10.60
N GLU A 152 -19.08 22.56 10.60
CA GLU A 152 -19.41 21.66 11.71
C GLU A 152 -20.01 20.35 11.20
N VAL A 153 -19.68 19.25 11.90
CA VAL A 153 -20.33 17.95 11.75
C VAL A 153 -20.55 17.38 13.16
N SER A 154 -21.80 17.10 13.51
CA SER A 154 -22.17 16.58 14.82
C SER A 154 -23.25 15.50 14.73
N GLY A 155 -23.27 14.61 15.73
CA GLY A 155 -24.22 13.51 15.83
C GLY A 155 -23.64 12.30 16.54
N SER A 156 -24.40 11.20 16.60
CA SER A 156 -23.87 9.89 17.01
C SER A 156 -22.77 9.43 16.06
N CYS A 157 -21.93 8.51 16.48
CA CYS A 157 -20.89 7.95 15.61
C CYS A 157 -21.47 7.40 14.30
N GLN A 158 -22.68 6.86 14.33
CA GLN A 158 -23.36 6.33 13.15
C GLN A 158 -23.81 7.46 12.20
N GLU A 159 -24.41 8.52 12.73
CA GLU A 159 -24.84 9.67 11.95
C GLU A 159 -23.65 10.40 11.32
N VAL A 160 -22.58 10.66 12.10
CA VAL A 160 -21.36 11.28 11.58
C VAL A 160 -20.73 10.42 10.48
N SER A 161 -20.69 9.08 10.64
CA SER A 161 -20.21 8.19 9.61
C SER A 161 -21.06 8.26 8.33
N ALA A 162 -22.38 8.39 8.48
CA ALA A 162 -23.30 8.52 7.35
C ALA A 162 -23.17 9.88 6.65
N ILE A 163 -23.10 10.98 7.42
CA ILE A 163 -22.92 12.35 6.90
C ILE A 163 -21.63 12.46 6.10
N LEU A 164 -20.54 11.88 6.61
CA LEU A 164 -19.23 11.89 6.00
C LEU A 164 -19.02 10.74 5.02
N LYS A 165 -20.01 9.85 4.81
CA LYS A 165 -19.94 8.68 3.90
C LYS A 165 -18.73 7.77 4.17
N LEU A 166 -18.42 7.54 5.45
CA LEU A 166 -17.28 6.73 5.89
C LEU A 166 -17.67 5.25 5.92
N SER A 167 -17.50 4.55 4.82
CA SER A 167 -17.86 3.13 4.68
C SER A 167 -17.14 2.20 5.68
N ARG A 168 -15.89 2.53 6.02
CA ARG A 168 -15.05 1.79 6.97
C ARG A 168 -15.69 1.67 8.36
N PHE A 169 -16.38 2.71 8.82
CA PHE A 169 -17.00 2.75 10.14
C PHE A 169 -18.46 2.31 10.17
N GLY A 170 -19.05 2.02 9.00
CA GLY A 170 -20.47 1.63 8.90
C GLY A 170 -20.83 0.35 9.67
N ARG A 171 -19.91 -0.61 9.80
CA ARG A 171 -20.11 -1.87 10.53
C ARG A 171 -19.83 -1.75 12.04
N ASN A 172 -19.01 -0.81 12.45
CA ASN A 172 -18.68 -0.54 13.86
C ASN A 172 -18.51 0.96 14.10
N PRO A 173 -19.60 1.70 14.26
CA PRO A 173 -19.58 3.16 14.42
C PRO A 173 -18.74 3.63 15.62
N ASN A 174 -18.66 2.84 16.70
CA ASN A 174 -17.88 3.20 17.87
C ASN A 174 -16.35 3.27 17.59
N SER A 175 -15.88 2.60 16.54
CA SER A 175 -14.48 2.68 16.11
C SER A 175 -14.12 4.06 15.56
N LEU A 176 -15.09 4.84 15.03
CA LEU A 176 -14.87 6.20 14.56
C LEU A 176 -14.35 7.11 15.67
N LYS A 177 -14.97 7.07 16.85
CA LYS A 177 -14.52 7.89 17.98
C LYS A 177 -13.08 7.53 18.39
N LYS A 178 -12.77 6.25 18.48
CA LYS A 178 -11.40 5.78 18.81
C LYS A 178 -10.39 6.29 17.77
N TYR A 179 -10.76 6.23 16.51
CA TYR A 179 -9.94 6.71 15.40
C TYR A 179 -9.72 8.24 15.47
N LEU A 180 -10.78 9.03 15.67
CA LEU A 180 -10.67 10.49 15.78
C LEU A 180 -9.81 10.91 16.99
N ASN A 181 -9.98 10.24 18.14
CA ASN A 181 -9.15 10.51 19.31
C ASN A 181 -7.67 10.16 19.09
N ALA A 182 -7.38 9.09 18.36
CA ALA A 182 -6.00 8.72 18.02
C ALA A 182 -5.32 9.75 17.11
N ASN A 183 -6.12 10.56 16.39
CA ASN A 183 -5.64 11.57 15.45
C ASN A 183 -5.94 13.01 15.93
N ILE A 184 -6.15 13.21 17.23
CA ILE A 184 -6.57 14.51 17.80
C ILE A 184 -5.56 15.63 17.51
N GLU A 185 -4.26 15.31 17.54
CA GLU A 185 -3.21 16.29 17.24
C GLU A 185 -3.30 16.79 15.79
N THR A 186 -3.53 15.88 14.84
CA THR A 186 -3.69 16.24 13.43
C THR A 186 -4.97 17.03 13.18
N LEU A 187 -6.06 16.70 13.86
CA LEU A 187 -7.30 17.49 13.81
C LEU A 187 -7.05 18.92 14.31
N ASN A 188 -6.40 19.08 15.48
CA ASN A 188 -6.08 20.37 16.05
C ASN A 188 -5.14 21.21 15.17
N GLN A 189 -4.14 20.57 14.51
CA GLN A 189 -3.27 21.24 13.54
C GLN A 189 -4.04 21.80 12.34
N ASN A 190 -5.19 21.21 12.00
CA ASN A 190 -6.09 21.67 10.95
C ASN A 190 -7.27 22.50 11.50
N GLU A 191 -7.11 23.08 12.69
CA GLU A 191 -8.12 23.96 13.32
C GLU A 191 -9.47 23.26 13.53
N ILE A 192 -9.48 21.91 13.73
CA ILE A 192 -10.70 21.14 14.00
C ILE A 192 -10.69 20.71 15.46
N GLU A 193 -11.69 21.17 16.20
CA GLU A 193 -11.96 20.77 17.57
C GLU A 193 -12.85 19.53 17.61
N LEU A 194 -12.42 18.50 18.34
CA LEU A 194 -13.21 17.30 18.61
C LEU A 194 -13.74 17.35 20.04
N SER A 195 -15.05 17.39 20.20
CA SER A 195 -15.71 17.22 21.49
C SER A 195 -16.66 16.03 21.50
N SER A 196 -16.96 15.50 22.68
CA SER A 196 -17.95 14.44 22.81
C SER A 196 -18.72 14.56 24.09
N GLU A 197 -20.04 14.56 24.00
CA GLU A 197 -20.96 14.64 25.12
C GLU A 197 -21.78 13.34 25.21
N ARG A 198 -22.21 13.00 26.41
CA ARG A 198 -23.10 11.86 26.66
C ARG A 198 -24.52 12.40 26.90
N SER A 199 -25.37 12.17 25.93
CA SER A 199 -26.83 12.34 26.11
C SER A 199 -27.38 11.15 26.90
N SER A 200 -28.60 11.28 27.43
CA SER A 200 -29.29 10.20 28.14
C SER A 200 -29.47 8.90 27.33
N LYS A 201 -29.42 8.98 26.02
CA LYS A 201 -29.62 7.84 25.09
C LYS A 201 -28.38 7.45 24.29
N GLU A 202 -27.56 8.43 23.90
CA GLU A 202 -26.46 8.23 23.00
C GLU A 202 -25.25 9.11 23.29
N ARG A 203 -24.10 8.74 22.77
CA ARG A 203 -22.91 9.58 22.80
C ARG A 203 -22.82 10.37 21.51
N ILE A 204 -22.83 11.69 21.60
CA ILE A 204 -22.71 12.64 20.51
C ILE A 204 -21.24 13.02 20.36
N ILE A 205 -20.70 12.97 19.16
CA ILE A 205 -19.40 13.54 18.78
C ILE A 205 -19.66 14.80 17.97
N ARG A 206 -18.77 15.77 18.12
CA ARG A 206 -18.84 17.05 17.42
C ARG A 206 -17.47 17.44 16.92
N LEU A 207 -17.39 17.70 15.63
CA LEU A 207 -16.22 18.19 14.93
C LEU A 207 -16.51 19.60 14.45
N ILE A 208 -15.75 20.58 14.92
CA ILE A 208 -15.97 22.00 14.58
C ILE A 208 -14.68 22.54 13.97
N HIS A 209 -14.76 23.15 12.80
CA HIS A 209 -13.68 23.93 12.24
C HIS A 209 -13.74 25.34 12.84
N ALA A 210 -12.74 25.69 13.65
CA ALA A 210 -12.61 27.02 14.24
C ALA A 210 -12.19 28.00 13.14
N LYS A 211 -13.19 28.68 12.52
CA LYS A 211 -12.86 29.83 11.67
C LYS A 211 -12.30 30.94 12.58
N LYS A 212 -11.07 31.34 12.31
CA LYS A 212 -10.56 32.64 12.78
C LYS A 212 -11.25 33.76 12.06
#